data_a0528cc28330698b10787d05f08faab0
#
_entry.id   a0528cc28330698b10787d05f08faab0
#
_cell.length_a   1.000
_cell.length_b   1.000
_cell.length_c   1.000
_cell.angle_alpha   90.00
_cell.angle_beta   90.00
_cell.angle_gamma   90.00
#
_symmetry.space_group_name_H-M   'P 1'
#
loop_
_entity.id
_entity.type
_entity.pdbx_description
1 polymer ?
#
loop_
_entity_poly.entity_id
_entity_poly.type
_entity_poly.pdbx_seq_one_letter_code
_entity_poly.pdbx_strand_id
1 'polypeptide(L)'
;MKAYIAGKVEVGQDPPILVLNTGDNFYYCGIQNTSDPQISEDYTALFSGMGMPWYNSLGNHDYGFSPEAQLTLNLTIPGWIMDARYYHRRVSISSSIVANIIVLDTNPCVSDYRTDDRRRWDPCGTQYPDCSPIAEPCRFHENIISQDCDAQLEWAKGVLASIPNDHSEWVFVVGHHKAEEIDSADFQTEFLDDPRVHLYLNGHTHNLEHYSVNGQAKYMTTGAGGMVLMGVGADSVERFRPDHHGNHTKRTHAVRSIWSRVVTGFTSHTFMNNGKMVRTEFWDAKKNDSVYSFDVHI
;
A
#
# COMPACT_ATOMS: atom_id res chain seq x y z
N MET A 1 -0.75 4.67 16.28
CA MET A 1 0.02 3.42 16.29
C MET A 1 0.80 3.19 17.59
N LYS A 2 1.74 4.05 18.04
CA LYS A 2 2.47 3.85 19.33
C LYS A 2 1.52 3.62 20.53
N ALA A 3 0.46 4.40 20.67
CA ALA A 3 -0.53 4.24 21.74
C ALA A 3 -1.28 2.88 21.64
N TYR A 4 -1.59 2.42 20.43
CA TYR A 4 -2.18 1.11 20.20
C TYR A 4 -1.25 -0.03 20.66
N ILE A 5 0.03 0.04 20.29
CA ILE A 5 1.04 -0.95 20.69
C ILE A 5 1.16 -0.99 22.22
N ALA A 6 1.28 0.18 22.86
CA ALA A 6 1.37 0.27 24.31
C ALA A 6 0.12 -0.32 25.00
N GLY A 7 -1.08 -0.03 24.50
CA GLY A 7 -2.32 -0.56 25.02
C GLY A 7 -2.42 -2.09 24.90
N LYS A 8 -1.91 -2.70 23.82
CA LYS A 8 -1.85 -4.17 23.69
C LYS A 8 -0.95 -4.78 24.77
N VAL A 9 0.22 -4.22 24.98
CA VAL A 9 1.16 -4.69 26.01
C VAL A 9 0.57 -4.52 27.42
N GLU A 10 -0.07 -3.39 27.71
CA GLU A 10 -0.68 -3.11 29.01
C GLU A 10 -1.76 -4.13 29.39
N VAL A 11 -2.55 -4.61 28.42
CA VAL A 11 -3.59 -5.62 28.66
C VAL A 11 -3.08 -7.07 28.49
N GLY A 12 -1.76 -7.26 28.36
CA GLY A 12 -1.14 -8.58 28.25
C GLY A 12 -1.39 -9.29 26.90
N GLN A 13 -1.69 -8.54 25.85
CA GLN A 13 -1.79 -9.05 24.48
C GLN A 13 -0.44 -8.90 23.75
N ASP A 14 -0.19 -9.79 22.80
CA ASP A 14 1.01 -9.72 21.99
C ASP A 14 1.03 -8.42 21.16
N PRO A 15 2.14 -7.69 21.16
CA PRO A 15 2.30 -6.50 20.32
C PRO A 15 2.40 -6.90 18.84
N PRO A 16 2.11 -5.97 17.90
CA PRO A 16 2.41 -6.17 16.50
C PRO A 16 3.88 -6.53 16.26
N ILE A 17 4.13 -7.45 15.35
CA ILE A 17 5.48 -7.94 15.03
C ILE A 17 6.06 -7.34 13.76
N LEU A 18 5.24 -6.71 12.93
CA LEU A 18 5.65 -6.07 11.67
C LEU A 18 4.64 -4.97 11.28
N VAL A 19 5.06 -4.12 10.37
CA VAL A 19 4.22 -3.11 9.70
C VAL A 19 4.21 -3.39 8.20
N LEU A 20 3.03 -3.30 7.58
CA LEU A 20 2.85 -3.25 6.13
C LEU A 20 2.54 -1.80 5.75
N ASN A 21 3.41 -1.18 4.97
CA ASN A 21 3.28 0.20 4.56
C ASN A 21 2.88 0.28 3.08
N THR A 22 1.79 0.97 2.80
CA THR A 22 1.14 1.02 1.49
C THR A 22 1.61 2.16 0.60
N GLY A 23 2.80 2.72 0.83
CA GLY A 23 3.42 3.74 -0.03
C GLY A 23 3.09 5.17 0.36
N ASP A 24 3.56 6.12 -0.45
CA ASP A 24 3.62 7.55 -0.17
C ASP A 24 4.42 7.81 1.12
N ASN A 25 5.65 7.33 1.10
CA ASN A 25 6.53 7.33 2.27
C ASN A 25 7.01 8.74 2.61
N PHE A 26 7.21 9.59 1.60
CA PHE A 26 7.74 10.94 1.75
C PHE A 26 7.01 11.95 0.84
N TYR A 27 6.37 12.93 1.44
CA TYR A 27 5.61 13.98 0.75
C TYR A 27 6.48 15.23 0.52
N TYR A 28 6.30 15.97 -0.62
CA TYR A 28 5.31 15.67 -1.66
C TYR A 28 5.93 14.93 -2.86
N CYS A 29 7.24 14.84 -2.98
CA CYS A 29 7.94 14.37 -4.19
C CYS A 29 8.88 13.20 -3.94
N GLY A 30 8.76 12.54 -2.80
CA GLY A 30 9.72 11.54 -2.38
C GLY A 30 11.04 12.19 -1.92
N ILE A 31 12.06 11.37 -1.73
CA ILE A 31 13.40 11.81 -1.32
C ILE A 31 14.33 11.95 -2.51
N GLN A 32 15.27 12.90 -2.44
CA GLN A 32 16.28 13.12 -3.47
C GLN A 32 17.42 12.08 -3.41
N ASN A 33 17.82 11.71 -2.21
CA ASN A 33 18.88 10.75 -1.93
C ASN A 33 18.80 10.27 -0.47
N THR A 34 19.71 9.38 -0.07
CA THR A 34 19.74 8.80 1.29
C THR A 34 20.15 9.76 2.40
N SER A 35 20.53 11.01 2.08
CA SER A 35 20.85 12.07 3.04
C SER A 35 19.73 13.13 3.11
N ASP A 36 18.59 12.89 2.47
CA ASP A 36 17.47 13.82 2.49
C ASP A 36 16.97 14.03 3.94
N PRO A 37 16.79 15.31 4.38
CA PRO A 37 16.33 15.60 5.74
C PRO A 37 14.97 14.99 6.09
N GLN A 38 14.07 14.80 5.11
CA GLN A 38 12.76 14.17 5.33
C GLN A 38 12.88 12.80 5.99
N ILE A 39 13.96 12.06 5.72
CA ILE A 39 14.21 10.75 6.33
C ILE A 39 14.24 10.85 7.86
N SER A 40 14.91 11.89 8.38
CA SER A 40 15.01 12.10 9.83
C SER A 40 13.76 12.78 10.40
N GLU A 41 13.19 13.73 9.69
CA GLU A 41 12.09 14.57 10.17
C GLU A 41 10.73 13.85 10.10
N ASP A 42 10.43 13.21 8.97
CA ASP A 42 9.12 12.63 8.72
C ASP A 42 9.04 11.14 9.10
N TYR A 43 10.17 10.40 9.02
CA TYR A 43 10.13 8.98 9.31
C TYR A 43 10.79 8.63 10.65
N THR A 44 12.08 8.93 10.82
CA THR A 44 12.83 8.50 12.00
C THR A 44 12.30 9.13 13.28
N ALA A 45 11.97 10.42 13.26
CA ALA A 45 11.41 11.12 14.42
C ALA A 45 10.06 10.54 14.86
N LEU A 46 9.23 10.09 13.91
CA LEU A 46 7.89 9.58 14.18
C LEU A 46 7.90 8.09 14.56
N PHE A 47 8.70 7.27 13.91
CA PHE A 47 8.59 5.81 13.97
C PHE A 47 9.78 5.11 14.64
N SER A 48 10.88 5.82 14.95
CA SER A 48 11.98 5.25 15.71
C SER A 48 11.52 4.70 17.08
N GLY A 49 12.13 3.60 17.49
CA GLY A 49 11.80 2.95 18.76
C GLY A 49 10.59 2.01 18.71
N MET A 50 9.93 1.82 17.56
CA MET A 50 8.87 0.82 17.42
C MET A 50 9.42 -0.62 17.38
N GLY A 51 10.70 -0.80 17.01
CA GLY A 51 11.43 -2.07 17.15
C GLY A 51 10.96 -3.21 16.25
N MET A 52 10.18 -2.94 15.22
CA MET A 52 9.63 -3.95 14.31
C MET A 52 9.97 -3.64 12.85
N PRO A 53 10.04 -4.67 11.97
CA PRO A 53 10.28 -4.47 10.55
C PRO A 53 9.08 -3.81 9.85
N TRP A 54 9.39 -2.94 8.90
CA TRP A 54 8.46 -2.24 8.03
C TRP A 54 8.66 -2.69 6.60
N TYR A 55 7.68 -3.36 6.05
CA TYR A 55 7.64 -3.79 4.65
C TYR A 55 6.98 -2.67 3.85
N ASN A 56 7.77 -1.95 3.06
CA ASN A 56 7.35 -0.72 2.41
C ASN A 56 7.08 -0.94 0.93
N SER A 57 6.00 -0.36 0.41
CA SER A 57 5.79 -0.16 -1.02
C SER A 57 6.07 1.29 -1.41
N LEU A 58 6.18 1.55 -2.72
CA LEU A 58 6.28 2.88 -3.28
C LEU A 58 4.88 3.41 -3.62
N GLY A 59 4.62 4.68 -3.28
CA GLY A 59 3.45 5.41 -3.76
C GLY A 59 3.81 6.40 -4.87
N ASN A 60 2.82 7.11 -5.42
CA ASN A 60 3.07 8.04 -6.51
C ASN A 60 3.91 9.24 -6.08
N HIS A 61 3.78 9.71 -4.85
CA HIS A 61 4.62 10.78 -4.31
C HIS A 61 6.10 10.38 -4.22
N ASP A 62 6.40 9.11 -3.98
CA ASP A 62 7.76 8.60 -3.92
C ASP A 62 8.50 8.63 -5.27
N TYR A 63 7.76 8.81 -6.36
CA TYR A 63 8.28 8.78 -7.74
C TYR A 63 8.76 10.12 -8.29
N GLY A 64 8.56 11.22 -7.54
CA GLY A 64 8.94 12.55 -8.01
C GLY A 64 10.45 12.73 -8.19
N PHE A 65 11.23 12.30 -7.20
CA PHE A 65 12.71 12.41 -7.25
C PHE A 65 13.37 11.05 -7.48
N SER A 66 13.80 10.37 -6.41
CA SER A 66 14.58 9.14 -6.50
C SER A 66 13.93 7.98 -5.75
N PRO A 67 13.05 7.20 -6.41
CA PRO A 67 12.54 5.96 -5.81
C PRO A 67 13.66 5.00 -5.40
N GLU A 68 14.78 4.97 -6.17
CA GLU A 68 15.95 4.14 -5.91
C GLU A 68 16.61 4.44 -4.56
N ALA A 69 16.59 5.70 -4.12
CA ALA A 69 17.13 6.07 -2.82
C ALA A 69 16.41 5.34 -1.68
N GLN A 70 15.11 5.09 -1.82
CA GLN A 70 14.33 4.38 -0.80
C GLN A 70 14.67 2.88 -0.72
N LEU A 71 15.12 2.26 -1.81
CA LEU A 71 15.55 0.86 -1.84
C LEU A 71 16.78 0.60 -0.96
N THR A 72 17.54 1.63 -0.65
CA THR A 72 18.78 1.53 0.14
C THR A 72 18.66 2.09 1.55
N LEU A 73 17.46 2.53 1.98
CA LEU A 73 17.26 3.10 3.33
C LEU A 73 17.43 2.10 4.47
N ASN A 74 17.39 0.80 4.20
CA ASN A 74 17.73 -0.24 5.18
C ASN A 74 19.15 -0.09 5.75
N LEU A 75 20.03 0.62 5.04
CA LEU A 75 21.39 0.92 5.52
C LEU A 75 21.43 2.03 6.58
N THR A 76 20.39 2.85 6.64
CA THR A 76 20.29 4.03 7.52
C THR A 76 19.13 3.98 8.49
N ILE A 77 18.05 3.29 8.15
CA ILE A 77 16.85 3.16 8.98
C ILE A 77 16.69 1.71 9.44
N PRO A 78 16.96 1.39 10.72
CA PRO A 78 16.72 0.05 11.24
C PRO A 78 15.27 -0.39 11.07
N GLY A 79 15.08 -1.57 10.48
CA GLY A 79 13.77 -2.14 10.25
C GLY A 79 13.10 -1.73 8.93
N TRP A 80 13.67 -0.80 8.17
CA TRP A 80 13.20 -0.50 6.82
C TRP A 80 13.45 -1.68 5.89
N ILE A 81 12.41 -2.23 5.27
CA ILE A 81 12.50 -3.32 4.29
C ILE A 81 11.88 -2.85 2.98
N MET A 82 12.70 -2.75 1.97
CA MET A 82 12.33 -2.49 0.58
C MET A 82 13.45 -3.09 -0.28
N ASP A 83 13.38 -4.39 -0.53
CA ASP A 83 14.46 -5.14 -1.18
C ASP A 83 14.63 -4.79 -2.66
N ALA A 84 13.52 -4.40 -3.28
CA ALA A 84 13.41 -3.95 -4.65
C ALA A 84 12.12 -3.12 -4.77
N ARG A 85 11.80 -2.61 -5.97
CA ARG A 85 10.54 -1.91 -6.22
C ARG A 85 9.32 -2.81 -5.98
N TYR A 86 9.44 -4.09 -6.32
CA TYR A 86 8.50 -5.14 -5.95
C TYR A 86 9.28 -6.36 -5.45
N TYR A 87 8.79 -7.02 -4.42
CA TYR A 87 9.50 -8.11 -3.75
C TYR A 87 8.55 -9.03 -2.99
N HIS A 88 9.07 -10.21 -2.61
CA HIS A 88 8.36 -11.19 -1.79
C HIS A 88 9.17 -11.54 -0.55
N ARG A 89 8.48 -11.62 0.58
CA ARG A 89 9.02 -12.10 1.84
C ARG A 89 8.10 -13.15 2.46
N ARG A 90 8.67 -14.31 2.75
CA ARG A 90 8.01 -15.35 3.54
C ARG A 90 8.38 -15.14 5.01
N VAL A 91 7.38 -14.87 5.85
CA VAL A 91 7.54 -14.45 7.24
C VAL A 91 6.90 -15.47 8.16
N SER A 92 7.64 -15.96 9.15
CA SER A 92 7.07 -16.76 10.24
C SER A 92 6.40 -15.84 11.25
N ILE A 93 5.08 -15.90 11.32
CA ILE A 93 4.28 -15.16 12.31
C ILE A 93 4.35 -15.86 13.66
N SER A 94 4.33 -17.20 13.64
CA SER A 94 4.57 -18.05 14.80
C SER A 94 5.21 -19.37 14.36
N SER A 95 5.40 -20.31 15.26
CA SER A 95 5.92 -21.65 14.93
C SER A 95 5.04 -22.43 13.94
N SER A 96 3.76 -22.08 13.81
CA SER A 96 2.77 -22.77 12.98
C SER A 96 2.09 -21.88 11.94
N ILE A 97 2.38 -20.57 11.91
CA ILE A 97 1.73 -19.61 11.02
C ILE A 97 2.78 -18.94 10.16
N VAL A 98 2.62 -19.06 8.85
CA VAL A 98 3.46 -18.44 7.85
C VAL A 98 2.62 -17.48 7.01
N ALA A 99 3.16 -16.30 6.73
CA ALA A 99 2.60 -15.33 5.83
C ALA A 99 3.57 -15.01 4.70
N ASN A 100 3.08 -15.01 3.48
CA ASN A 100 3.77 -14.51 2.30
C ASN A 100 3.34 -13.07 2.09
N ILE A 101 4.29 -12.15 2.17
CA ILE A 101 4.08 -10.73 1.92
C ILE A 101 4.61 -10.46 0.51
N ILE A 102 3.71 -10.16 -0.42
CA ILE A 102 4.04 -9.80 -1.80
C ILE A 102 3.81 -8.31 -1.92
N VAL A 103 4.88 -7.55 -2.06
CA VAL A 103 4.84 -6.10 -2.24
C VAL A 103 4.94 -5.79 -3.71
N LEU A 104 4.00 -5.00 -4.22
CA LEU A 104 3.93 -4.53 -5.59
C LEU A 104 4.28 -3.05 -5.69
N ASP A 105 4.96 -2.69 -6.76
CA ASP A 105 5.05 -1.31 -7.21
C ASP A 105 3.92 -1.06 -8.23
N THR A 106 2.82 -0.52 -7.77
CA THR A 106 1.64 -0.32 -8.62
C THR A 106 1.71 0.93 -9.49
N ASN A 107 2.70 1.83 -9.25
CA ASN A 107 2.81 3.10 -9.97
C ASN A 107 2.97 2.92 -11.49
N PRO A 108 3.88 2.07 -12.00
CA PRO A 108 4.00 1.87 -13.45
C PRO A 108 2.79 1.14 -14.06
N CYS A 109 1.91 0.61 -13.24
CA CYS A 109 0.73 -0.14 -13.67
C CYS A 109 -0.56 0.71 -13.74
N VAL A 110 -0.47 2.00 -13.44
CA VAL A 110 -1.52 2.98 -13.65
C VAL A 110 -1.32 3.62 -15.03
N SER A 111 -2.19 3.35 -15.99
CA SER A 111 -2.03 3.79 -17.38
C SER A 111 -1.96 5.32 -17.52
N ASP A 112 -2.72 6.04 -16.70
CA ASP A 112 -2.72 7.51 -16.69
C ASP A 112 -1.33 8.10 -16.34
N TYR A 113 -0.52 7.42 -15.52
CA TYR A 113 0.82 7.88 -15.16
C TYR A 113 1.84 7.70 -16.29
N ARG A 114 1.55 6.86 -17.26
CA ARG A 114 2.40 6.58 -18.42
C ARG A 114 2.22 7.57 -19.56
N THR A 115 1.25 8.47 -19.45
CA THR A 115 1.04 9.56 -20.41
C THR A 115 1.89 10.78 -20.05
N ASP A 116 2.35 11.53 -21.06
CA ASP A 116 3.10 12.79 -20.84
C ASP A 116 2.21 13.97 -20.42
N ASP A 117 0.97 13.68 -20.08
CA ASP A 117 -0.02 14.67 -19.66
C ASP A 117 0.03 14.81 -18.14
N ARG A 118 0.63 15.90 -17.64
CA ARG A 118 0.78 16.18 -16.21
C ARG A 118 -0.57 16.31 -15.53
N ARG A 119 -0.94 15.28 -14.80
CA ARG A 119 -2.23 15.15 -14.18
C ARG A 119 -2.21 15.47 -12.69
N ARG A 120 -3.41 15.49 -12.10
CA ARG A 120 -3.68 15.84 -10.71
C ARG A 120 -2.82 15.05 -9.70
N TRP A 121 -2.39 13.85 -10.03
CA TRP A 121 -1.65 12.95 -9.14
C TRP A 121 -0.13 12.96 -9.39
N ASP A 122 0.32 13.75 -10.35
CA ASP A 122 1.74 13.94 -10.62
C ASP A 122 2.33 14.85 -9.55
N PRO A 123 3.25 14.36 -8.70
CA PRO A 123 3.89 15.17 -7.66
C PRO A 123 4.73 16.31 -8.23
N CYS A 124 5.13 16.24 -9.50
CA CYS A 124 5.82 17.34 -10.20
C CYS A 124 4.86 18.42 -10.71
N GLY A 125 3.55 18.25 -10.51
CA GLY A 125 2.54 19.20 -10.94
C GLY A 125 2.58 20.51 -10.15
N THR A 126 1.99 21.56 -10.73
CA THR A 126 1.96 22.92 -10.13
C THR A 126 1.16 22.99 -8.82
N GLN A 127 0.40 21.99 -8.50
CA GLN A 127 -0.36 21.86 -7.25
C GLN A 127 0.53 21.52 -6.03
N TYR A 128 1.78 21.10 -6.26
CA TYR A 128 2.79 20.84 -5.23
C TYR A 128 3.98 21.78 -5.40
N PRO A 129 3.85 23.04 -5.01
CA PRO A 129 4.90 24.06 -5.24
C PRO A 129 6.21 23.73 -4.54
N ASP A 130 6.17 22.94 -3.45
CA ASP A 130 7.36 22.53 -2.70
C ASP A 130 8.27 21.56 -3.48
N CYS A 131 7.76 20.97 -4.56
CA CYS A 131 8.54 20.13 -5.46
C CYS A 131 9.23 20.91 -6.57
N SER A 132 8.94 22.21 -6.75
CA SER A 132 9.44 23.06 -7.81
C SER A 132 10.15 24.31 -7.23
N PRO A 133 11.31 24.67 -7.65
CA PRO A 133 12.44 23.99 -8.29
C PRO A 133 13.54 23.70 -7.26
N ILE A 134 13.55 22.53 -6.71
CA ILE A 134 14.62 22.07 -5.81
C ILE A 134 15.82 21.62 -6.66
N ALA A 135 16.96 21.37 -6.03
CA ALA A 135 18.25 21.11 -6.66
C ALA A 135 18.24 20.00 -7.73
N GLU A 136 17.34 19.02 -7.58
CA GLU A 136 17.12 17.96 -8.56
C GLU A 136 15.78 18.14 -9.27
N PRO A 137 15.72 17.91 -10.60
CA PRO A 137 14.47 17.99 -11.33
C PRO A 137 13.51 16.86 -10.91
N CYS A 138 12.25 17.20 -10.72
CA CYS A 138 11.21 16.22 -10.51
C CYS A 138 10.96 15.42 -11.80
N ARG A 139 11.01 14.09 -11.74
CA ARG A 139 11.04 13.15 -12.89
C ARG A 139 9.97 12.08 -12.80
N PHE A 140 8.79 12.41 -12.34
CA PHE A 140 7.72 11.43 -12.13
C PHE A 140 7.46 10.56 -13.35
N HIS A 141 7.21 11.21 -14.50
CA HIS A 141 6.89 10.49 -15.73
C HIS A 141 8.04 9.60 -16.21
N GLU A 142 9.27 10.12 -16.23
CA GLU A 142 10.46 9.38 -16.64
C GLU A 142 10.71 8.16 -15.73
N ASN A 143 10.51 8.32 -14.43
CA ASN A 143 10.64 7.24 -13.46
C ASN A 143 9.58 6.16 -13.67
N ILE A 144 8.35 6.54 -14.05
CA ILE A 144 7.25 5.61 -14.34
C ILE A 144 7.51 4.83 -15.62
N ILE A 145 7.80 5.52 -16.74
CA ILE A 145 7.92 4.87 -18.06
C ILE A 145 9.15 3.95 -18.16
N SER A 146 10.13 4.14 -17.27
CA SER A 146 11.31 3.27 -17.18
C SER A 146 10.99 1.87 -16.60
N GLN A 147 9.79 1.67 -16.05
CA GLN A 147 9.40 0.42 -15.41
C GLN A 147 8.44 -0.39 -16.29
N ASP A 148 8.51 -1.72 -16.17
CA ASP A 148 7.71 -2.68 -16.93
C ASP A 148 6.67 -3.35 -16.03
N CYS A 149 5.39 -2.98 -16.23
CA CYS A 149 4.27 -3.52 -15.48
C CYS A 149 3.98 -4.99 -15.82
N ASP A 150 4.10 -5.38 -17.09
CA ASP A 150 3.84 -6.76 -17.52
C ASP A 150 4.89 -7.73 -16.95
N ALA A 151 6.16 -7.31 -16.93
CA ALA A 151 7.23 -8.09 -16.29
C ALA A 151 6.97 -8.28 -14.78
N GLN A 152 6.42 -7.26 -14.11
CA GLN A 152 6.04 -7.36 -12.70
C GLN A 152 4.87 -8.35 -12.50
N LEU A 153 3.86 -8.34 -13.37
CA LEU A 153 2.76 -9.29 -13.31
C LEU A 153 3.25 -10.73 -13.46
N GLU A 154 4.09 -11.00 -14.45
CA GLU A 154 4.67 -12.34 -14.65
C GLU A 154 5.50 -12.78 -13.44
N TRP A 155 6.28 -11.88 -12.86
CA TRP A 155 7.00 -12.16 -11.61
C TRP A 155 6.04 -12.49 -10.46
N ALA A 156 4.98 -11.72 -10.25
CA ALA A 156 4.01 -11.93 -9.18
C ALA A 156 3.29 -13.29 -9.33
N LYS A 157 2.91 -13.66 -10.54
CA LYS A 157 2.36 -14.99 -10.88
C LYS A 157 3.35 -16.11 -10.56
N GLY A 158 4.63 -15.91 -10.89
CA GLY A 158 5.70 -16.85 -10.57
C GLY A 158 5.90 -17.04 -9.07
N VAL A 159 5.85 -15.95 -8.29
CA VAL A 159 5.88 -16.01 -6.82
C VAL A 159 4.69 -16.81 -6.29
N LEU A 160 3.48 -16.46 -6.73
CA LEU A 160 2.26 -17.13 -6.28
C LEU A 160 2.27 -18.62 -6.61
N ALA A 161 2.79 -19.00 -7.79
CA ALA A 161 2.93 -20.41 -8.19
C ALA A 161 3.90 -21.19 -7.29
N SER A 162 4.86 -20.52 -6.63
CA SER A 162 5.80 -21.15 -5.70
C SER A 162 5.22 -21.38 -4.29
N ILE A 163 4.07 -20.76 -3.97
CA ILE A 163 3.40 -20.90 -2.67
C ILE A 163 2.49 -22.14 -2.70
N PRO A 164 2.47 -22.96 -1.62
CA PRO A 164 1.60 -24.12 -1.55
C PRO A 164 0.13 -23.79 -1.84
N ASN A 165 -0.54 -24.65 -2.61
CA ASN A 165 -1.96 -24.49 -2.99
C ASN A 165 -2.91 -25.25 -2.06
N ASP A 166 -2.50 -25.52 -0.83
CA ASP A 166 -3.28 -26.24 0.19
C ASP A 166 -3.83 -25.32 1.29
N HIS A 167 -3.72 -24.00 1.05
CA HIS A 167 -4.11 -22.97 2.02
C HIS A 167 -3.42 -23.11 3.39
N SER A 168 -2.20 -23.66 3.43
CA SER A 168 -1.40 -23.78 4.64
C SER A 168 -0.65 -22.48 5.00
N GLU A 169 -0.54 -21.55 4.08
CA GLU A 169 0.16 -20.28 4.25
C GLU A 169 -0.71 -19.11 3.82
N TRP A 170 -0.61 -18.01 4.55
CA TRP A 170 -1.28 -16.76 4.22
C TRP A 170 -0.56 -16.03 3.10
N VAL A 171 -1.33 -15.35 2.25
CA VAL A 171 -0.79 -14.45 1.21
C VAL A 171 -1.44 -13.07 1.37
N PHE A 172 -0.60 -12.10 1.70
CA PHE A 172 -0.95 -10.68 1.75
C PHE A 172 -0.24 -9.96 0.62
N VAL A 173 -1.01 -9.28 -0.20
CA VAL A 173 -0.50 -8.43 -1.28
C VAL A 173 -0.60 -6.98 -0.83
N VAL A 174 0.49 -6.25 -0.97
CA VAL A 174 0.58 -4.84 -0.60
C VAL A 174 0.93 -4.03 -1.84
N GLY A 175 0.14 -3.04 -2.15
CA GLY A 175 0.40 -2.07 -3.20
C GLY A 175 0.00 -0.67 -2.75
N HIS A 176 0.11 0.31 -3.64
CA HIS A 176 -0.29 1.67 -3.32
C HIS A 176 -1.70 2.01 -3.82
N HIS A 177 -2.01 1.66 -5.06
CA HIS A 177 -3.27 2.00 -5.71
C HIS A 177 -4.36 0.97 -5.43
N LYS A 178 -5.62 1.39 -5.52
CA LYS A 178 -6.75 0.46 -5.50
C LYS A 178 -6.67 -0.49 -6.70
N ALA A 179 -7.20 -1.69 -6.54
CA ALA A 179 -7.12 -2.72 -7.58
C ALA A 179 -7.69 -2.25 -8.93
N GLU A 180 -8.69 -1.39 -8.94
CA GLU A 180 -9.32 -0.82 -10.15
C GLU A 180 -8.44 0.21 -10.87
N GLU A 181 -7.44 0.78 -10.20
CA GLU A 181 -6.51 1.76 -10.76
C GLU A 181 -5.31 1.09 -11.45
N ILE A 182 -5.10 -0.20 -11.19
CA ILE A 182 -4.01 -1.00 -11.78
C ILE A 182 -4.52 -1.55 -13.12
N ASP A 183 -4.41 -0.75 -14.18
CA ASP A 183 -5.12 -0.99 -15.44
C ASP A 183 -4.22 -1.19 -16.67
N SER A 184 -2.91 -1.01 -16.57
CA SER A 184 -1.99 -1.25 -17.69
C SER A 184 -1.64 -2.72 -17.91
N ALA A 185 -1.86 -3.60 -16.90
CA ALA A 185 -1.78 -5.05 -17.02
C ALA A 185 -2.91 -5.71 -16.21
N ASP A 186 -3.25 -6.98 -16.50
CA ASP A 186 -4.40 -7.63 -15.87
C ASP A 186 -4.07 -8.26 -14.50
N PHE A 187 -3.63 -7.43 -13.56
CA PHE A 187 -3.38 -7.88 -12.19
C PHE A 187 -4.64 -8.44 -11.52
N GLN A 188 -5.82 -7.89 -11.82
CA GLN A 188 -7.04 -8.36 -11.17
C GLN A 188 -7.33 -9.81 -11.51
N THR A 189 -7.51 -10.12 -12.79
CA THR A 189 -7.94 -11.45 -13.22
C THR A 189 -6.81 -12.48 -13.15
N GLU A 190 -5.57 -12.07 -13.47
CA GLU A 190 -4.45 -13.01 -13.58
C GLU A 190 -3.71 -13.24 -12.27
N PHE A 191 -3.93 -12.39 -11.24
CA PHE A 191 -3.20 -12.48 -9.99
C PHE A 191 -4.08 -12.26 -8.76
N LEU A 192 -4.79 -11.12 -8.63
CA LEU A 192 -5.52 -10.79 -7.40
C LEU A 192 -6.76 -11.66 -7.19
N ASP A 193 -7.40 -12.15 -8.26
CA ASP A 193 -8.57 -13.05 -8.15
C ASP A 193 -8.19 -14.48 -7.74
N ASP A 194 -6.91 -14.84 -7.73
CA ASP A 194 -6.45 -16.16 -7.27
C ASP A 194 -6.91 -16.41 -5.82
N PRO A 195 -7.50 -17.58 -5.51
CA PRO A 195 -8.02 -17.89 -4.18
C PRO A 195 -6.94 -17.95 -3.09
N ARG A 196 -5.66 -18.10 -3.44
CA ARG A 196 -4.54 -18.04 -2.49
C ARG A 196 -4.25 -16.63 -2.01
N VAL A 197 -4.63 -15.60 -2.75
CA VAL A 197 -4.52 -14.20 -2.29
C VAL A 197 -5.63 -13.93 -1.28
N HIS A 198 -5.27 -13.77 -0.02
CA HIS A 198 -6.22 -13.63 1.08
C HIS A 198 -6.59 -12.17 1.37
N LEU A 199 -5.64 -11.25 1.24
CA LEU A 199 -5.86 -9.81 1.42
C LEU A 199 -5.03 -9.00 0.41
N TYR A 200 -5.64 -7.95 -0.13
CA TYR A 200 -4.97 -6.87 -0.85
C TYR A 200 -5.09 -5.56 -0.07
N LEU A 201 -3.94 -4.98 0.29
CA LEU A 201 -3.84 -3.74 1.06
C LEU A 201 -3.33 -2.64 0.14
N ASN A 202 -4.02 -1.50 0.15
CA ASN A 202 -3.60 -0.31 -0.60
C ASN A 202 -3.73 0.98 0.22
N GLY A 203 -3.10 2.05 -0.29
CA GLY A 203 -3.15 3.42 0.24
C GLY A 203 -3.89 4.37 -0.69
N HIS A 204 -3.20 5.42 -1.14
CA HIS A 204 -3.54 6.39 -2.18
C HIS A 204 -4.75 7.30 -1.90
N THR A 205 -5.92 6.76 -1.58
CA THR A 205 -7.16 7.54 -1.47
C THR A 205 -7.37 8.24 -0.13
N HIS A 206 -6.40 8.20 0.76
CA HIS A 206 -6.35 8.92 2.05
C HIS A 206 -7.58 8.71 2.94
N ASN A 207 -8.13 7.50 2.92
CA ASN A 207 -9.26 7.07 3.75
C ASN A 207 -9.01 5.67 4.32
N LEU A 208 -9.94 5.20 5.13
CA LEU A 208 -10.06 3.79 5.52
C LEU A 208 -11.25 3.20 4.77
N GLU A 209 -11.05 2.08 4.08
CA GLU A 209 -12.12 1.44 3.31
C GLU A 209 -11.96 -0.07 3.25
N HIS A 210 -13.09 -0.79 3.36
CA HIS A 210 -13.23 -2.19 2.99
C HIS A 210 -14.09 -2.27 1.74
N TYR A 211 -13.60 -2.94 0.69
CA TYR A 211 -14.31 -3.04 -0.57
C TYR A 211 -14.20 -4.42 -1.20
N SER A 212 -15.06 -4.70 -2.16
CA SER A 212 -15.02 -5.92 -2.95
C SER A 212 -14.73 -5.61 -4.41
N VAL A 213 -14.04 -6.55 -5.07
CA VAL A 213 -13.85 -6.58 -6.52
C VAL A 213 -14.36 -7.91 -7.03
N ASN A 214 -15.19 -7.93 -8.05
CA ASN A 214 -15.83 -9.13 -8.61
C ASN A 214 -16.52 -9.99 -7.54
N GLY A 215 -17.05 -9.37 -6.47
CA GLY A 215 -17.72 -10.05 -5.36
C GLY A 215 -16.78 -10.61 -4.28
N GLN A 216 -15.46 -10.53 -4.45
CA GLN A 216 -14.49 -10.94 -3.45
C GLN A 216 -14.20 -9.78 -2.50
N ALA A 217 -14.50 -9.93 -1.20
CA ALA A 217 -14.39 -8.91 -0.16
C ALA A 217 -13.03 -8.98 0.59
N LYS A 218 -11.94 -9.06 -0.15
CA LYS A 218 -10.56 -9.19 0.39
C LYS A 218 -9.70 -7.95 0.19
N TYR A 219 -10.31 -6.83 -0.17
CA TYR A 219 -9.62 -5.59 -0.54
C TYR A 219 -9.82 -4.52 0.51
N MET A 220 -8.76 -3.80 0.83
CA MET A 220 -8.82 -2.74 1.81
C MET A 220 -7.90 -1.57 1.50
N THR A 221 -8.39 -0.37 1.78
CA THR A 221 -7.58 0.85 1.79
C THR A 221 -7.22 1.22 3.22
N THR A 222 -5.94 1.41 3.48
CA THR A 222 -5.37 1.90 4.75
C THR A 222 -4.53 3.16 4.53
N GLY A 223 -4.99 4.06 3.66
CA GLY A 223 -4.29 5.27 3.22
C GLY A 223 -4.38 6.48 4.17
N ALA A 224 -4.90 6.29 5.38
CA ALA A 224 -5.21 7.39 6.29
C ALA A 224 -4.12 7.64 7.37
N GLY A 225 -2.90 7.17 7.16
CA GLY A 225 -1.82 7.22 8.15
C GLY A 225 -1.23 8.61 8.40
N GLY A 226 -1.17 9.44 7.38
CA GLY A 226 -0.61 10.80 7.43
C GLY A 226 -1.66 11.88 7.17
N MET A 227 -2.10 11.99 5.95
CA MET A 227 -3.07 12.99 5.50
C MET A 227 -4.45 12.35 5.29
N VAL A 228 -5.49 13.12 5.57
CA VAL A 228 -6.89 12.73 5.30
C VAL A 228 -7.49 13.75 4.36
N LEU A 229 -7.94 13.32 3.19
CA LEU A 229 -8.65 14.20 2.26
C LEU A 229 -10.09 14.38 2.71
N MET A 230 -10.40 15.58 3.23
CA MET A 230 -11.76 15.97 3.57
C MET A 230 -12.62 16.05 2.30
N GLY A 231 -13.70 15.31 2.25
CA GLY A 231 -14.65 15.30 1.12
C GLY A 231 -14.62 14.03 0.26
N VAL A 232 -13.74 13.08 0.53
CA VAL A 232 -13.77 11.75 -0.07
C VAL A 232 -14.66 10.85 0.81
N GLY A 233 -15.96 10.92 0.63
CA GLY A 233 -16.93 9.99 1.23
C GLY A 233 -17.23 8.83 0.29
N ALA A 234 -17.95 7.82 0.77
CA ALA A 234 -18.39 6.66 -0.03
C ALA A 234 -19.10 7.08 -1.35
N ASP A 235 -19.77 8.24 -1.35
CA ASP A 235 -20.43 8.81 -2.54
C ASP A 235 -19.45 9.54 -3.49
N SER A 236 -18.19 9.76 -3.09
CA SER A 236 -17.20 10.49 -3.90
C SER A 236 -16.32 9.56 -4.73
N VAL A 237 -16.39 8.26 -4.51
CA VAL A 237 -15.70 7.25 -5.35
C VAL A 237 -16.16 7.34 -6.81
N GLU A 238 -17.42 7.74 -7.05
CA GLU A 238 -17.90 8.04 -8.41
C GLU A 238 -17.31 9.34 -9.00
N ARG A 239 -16.86 10.30 -8.16
CA ARG A 239 -16.30 11.57 -8.65
C ARG A 239 -14.82 11.50 -9.00
N PHE A 240 -14.14 10.46 -8.59
CA PHE A 240 -12.73 10.19 -8.92
C PHE A 240 -12.56 9.25 -10.12
N ARG A 241 -13.63 8.99 -10.88
CA ARG A 241 -13.45 8.45 -12.23
C ARG A 241 -12.74 9.54 -13.04
N PRO A 242 -11.50 9.35 -13.51
CA PRO A 242 -10.94 10.26 -14.49
C PRO A 242 -11.90 10.30 -15.68
N ASP A 243 -12.22 11.47 -16.18
CA ASP A 243 -12.92 11.62 -17.46
C ASP A 243 -11.97 11.13 -18.54
N HIS A 244 -12.12 9.86 -18.90
CA HIS A 244 -11.24 9.18 -19.83
C HIS A 244 -11.60 9.59 -21.26
N HIS A 245 -10.83 10.51 -21.81
CA HIS A 245 -10.71 10.67 -23.25
C HIS A 245 -9.54 9.80 -23.74
N GLY A 246 -9.76 8.51 -23.88
CA GLY A 246 -8.81 7.59 -24.47
C GLY A 246 -9.42 6.23 -24.70
N ASN A 247 -9.24 5.71 -25.91
CA ASN A 247 -9.75 4.44 -26.44
C ASN A 247 -9.05 3.22 -25.78
N HIS A 248 -9.04 3.12 -24.46
CA HIS A 248 -8.60 1.92 -23.78
C HIS A 248 -9.83 1.09 -23.45
N THR A 249 -9.80 -0.18 -23.84
CA THR A 249 -10.82 -1.19 -23.49
C THR A 249 -10.84 -1.29 -21.96
N LYS A 250 -11.77 -0.55 -21.33
CA LYS A 250 -11.96 -0.57 -19.88
C LYS A 250 -12.25 -1.99 -19.44
N ARG A 251 -11.32 -2.59 -18.70
CA ARG A 251 -11.61 -3.79 -17.93
C ARG A 251 -12.56 -3.36 -16.82
N THR A 252 -13.85 -3.70 -16.95
CA THR A 252 -14.86 -3.31 -15.97
C THR A 252 -14.94 -4.35 -14.89
N HIS A 253 -14.10 -4.24 -13.87
CA HIS A 253 -14.27 -5.01 -12.65
C HIS A 253 -15.40 -4.39 -11.82
N ALA A 254 -16.25 -5.24 -11.24
CA ALA A 254 -17.34 -4.79 -10.38
C ALA A 254 -16.79 -4.44 -8.99
N VAL A 255 -16.45 -3.18 -8.79
CA VAL A 255 -15.95 -2.66 -7.50
C VAL A 255 -17.11 -2.13 -6.67
N ARG A 256 -17.17 -2.52 -5.41
CA ARG A 256 -18.19 -2.09 -4.46
C ARG A 256 -17.58 -1.78 -3.09
N SER A 257 -17.77 -0.56 -2.61
CA SER A 257 -17.48 -0.21 -1.22
C SER A 257 -18.43 -0.94 -0.27
N ILE A 258 -17.87 -1.61 0.72
CA ILE A 258 -18.62 -2.30 1.77
C ILE A 258 -18.73 -1.37 2.99
N TRP A 259 -17.62 -0.74 3.34
CA TRP A 259 -17.52 0.23 4.42
C TRP A 259 -16.38 1.22 4.13
N SER A 260 -16.59 2.50 4.44
CA SER A 260 -15.53 3.49 4.33
C SER A 260 -15.65 4.58 5.39
N ARG A 261 -14.51 5.18 5.74
CA ARG A 261 -14.45 6.30 6.68
C ARG A 261 -13.26 7.21 6.41
N VAL A 262 -13.52 8.52 6.48
CA VAL A 262 -12.49 9.56 6.34
C VAL A 262 -12.07 10.00 7.75
N VAL A 263 -11.06 9.34 8.30
CA VAL A 263 -10.47 9.64 9.61
C VAL A 263 -8.98 9.29 9.55
N THR A 264 -8.14 9.99 10.31
CA THR A 264 -6.75 9.55 10.51
C THR A 264 -6.75 8.20 11.21
N GLY A 265 -6.09 7.22 10.62
CA GLY A 265 -6.16 5.86 11.14
C GLY A 265 -5.19 4.89 10.48
N PHE A 266 -5.34 3.64 10.86
CA PHE A 266 -4.56 2.51 10.36
C PHE A 266 -5.38 1.23 10.48
N THR A 267 -4.88 0.12 9.95
CA THR A 267 -5.47 -1.20 10.15
C THR A 267 -4.57 -2.10 10.97
N SER A 268 -5.16 -3.04 11.71
CA SER A 268 -4.45 -4.12 12.37
C SER A 268 -4.98 -5.48 11.88
N HIS A 269 -4.09 -6.47 11.83
CA HIS A 269 -4.37 -7.82 11.37
C HIS A 269 -3.95 -8.80 12.44
N THR A 270 -4.91 -9.49 13.04
CA THR A 270 -4.67 -10.44 14.14
C THR A 270 -4.97 -11.85 13.69
N PHE A 271 -3.98 -12.73 13.77
CA PHE A 271 -4.18 -14.17 13.51
C PHE A 271 -4.91 -14.81 14.68
N MET A 272 -5.99 -15.50 14.38
CA MET A 272 -6.89 -16.17 15.34
C MET A 272 -7.13 -17.63 14.96
N ASN A 273 -7.75 -18.40 15.85
CA ASN A 273 -8.11 -19.79 15.62
C ASN A 273 -6.91 -20.64 15.13
N ASN A 274 -5.78 -20.56 15.82
CA ASN A 274 -4.53 -21.21 15.44
C ASN A 274 -4.08 -20.86 14.01
N GLY A 275 -4.28 -19.63 13.59
CA GLY A 275 -3.86 -19.12 12.29
C GLY A 275 -4.82 -19.41 11.12
N LYS A 276 -6.00 -19.98 11.39
CA LYS A 276 -7.01 -20.24 10.34
C LYS A 276 -7.90 -19.05 10.01
N MET A 277 -7.76 -17.96 10.74
CA MET A 277 -8.53 -16.75 10.56
C MET A 277 -7.63 -15.54 10.81
N VAL A 278 -7.80 -14.50 10.01
CA VAL A 278 -7.25 -13.18 10.27
C VAL A 278 -8.41 -12.21 10.49
N ARG A 279 -8.44 -11.59 11.68
CA ARG A 279 -9.30 -10.45 11.96
C ARG A 279 -8.58 -9.18 11.55
N THR A 280 -9.21 -8.42 10.68
CA THR A 280 -8.79 -7.10 10.26
C THR A 280 -9.65 -6.06 10.97
N GLU A 281 -9.01 -5.12 11.65
CA GLU A 281 -9.67 -4.02 12.35
C GLU A 281 -9.19 -2.68 11.82
N PHE A 282 -10.11 -1.74 11.64
CA PHE A 282 -9.85 -0.37 11.25
C PHE A 282 -9.91 0.54 12.47
N TRP A 283 -8.87 1.31 12.69
CA TRP A 283 -8.67 2.11 13.90
C TRP A 283 -8.74 3.61 13.61
N ASP A 284 -9.59 4.33 14.34
CA ASP A 284 -9.56 5.78 14.43
C ASP A 284 -8.40 6.16 15.37
N ALA A 285 -7.32 6.72 14.82
CA ALA A 285 -6.12 7.02 15.58
C ALA A 285 -6.32 8.12 16.64
N LYS A 286 -7.29 9.02 16.46
CA LYS A 286 -7.62 10.07 17.43
C LYS A 286 -8.37 9.52 18.64
N LYS A 287 -9.25 8.54 18.41
CA LYS A 287 -10.06 7.92 19.45
C LYS A 287 -9.35 6.73 20.08
N ASN A 288 -8.34 6.18 19.40
CA ASN A 288 -7.69 4.91 19.73
C ASN A 288 -8.72 3.79 19.88
N ASP A 289 -9.66 3.71 18.95
CA ASP A 289 -10.79 2.79 18.98
C ASP A 289 -10.96 2.10 17.61
N SER A 290 -11.37 0.83 17.63
CA SER A 290 -11.73 0.09 16.43
C SER A 290 -13.11 0.54 15.96
N VAL A 291 -13.21 0.97 14.71
CA VAL A 291 -14.43 1.55 14.14
C VAL A 291 -15.13 0.62 13.13
N TYR A 292 -14.42 -0.42 12.71
CA TYR A 292 -14.94 -1.46 11.83
C TYR A 292 -14.01 -2.67 11.85
N SER A 293 -14.55 -3.86 11.61
CA SER A 293 -13.75 -5.09 11.45
C SER A 293 -14.41 -6.08 10.52
N PHE A 294 -13.59 -6.96 9.94
CA PHE A 294 -14.03 -8.13 9.20
C PHE A 294 -13.03 -9.28 9.38
N ASP A 295 -13.46 -10.49 9.09
CA ASP A 295 -12.66 -11.71 9.22
C ASP A 295 -12.40 -12.33 7.83
N VAL A 296 -11.18 -12.83 7.63
CA VAL A 296 -10.79 -13.62 6.46
C VAL A 296 -10.38 -15.02 6.95
N HIS A 297 -10.75 -16.04 6.23
CA HIS A 297 -10.47 -17.44 6.55
C HIS A 297 -9.60 -18.09 5.49
N ILE A 298 -8.76 -19.05 5.93
CA ILE A 298 -7.89 -19.87 5.09
C ILE A 298 -8.35 -21.34 5.15
#